data_7d9090f0617a3f56d4a2f9050594e4a3
#
_entry.id   7d9090f0617a3f56d4a2f9050594e4a3
#
_cell.length_a   1.000
_cell.length_b   1.000
_cell.length_c   1.000
_cell.angle_alpha   90.00
_cell.angle_beta   90.00
_cell.angle_gamma   90.00
#
_symmetry.space_group_name_H-M   'P 1'
#
loop_
_entity.id
_entity.type
_entity.pdbx_description
1 polymer ?
#
loop_
_entity_poly.entity_id
_entity_poly.type
_entity_poly.pdbx_seq_one_letter_code
_entity_poly.pdbx_strand_id
1 'polypeptide(L)'
;MDRLVFQENDTIGSVIYVDTNQVLIEVEDNEKISLLNVGSIVAIQTTRSFEFTIGIIDKVRRKASEIMEFDNLTDEYSENHEVEVYISSDIIQVSLIGTYKIVDGDTKNSFKRGIDTFPQITHHCYSINGNNLKIFMNIISDDVSLEKQLVIGKFAIDDNTTAILDGDKFFQRHASILGSTGSGKSWSVANLIEEASKLNNPNIIVLDMHGEYRSLCETDNKYADYYKIAGPGDLENEDEKYVFLPYWLLNKDEMLSMILDRSDNNAPNQASRFTFHVRKLKEETLINLRKSKVLSTFTVDSPIPFNMEVLITRLKEDDTKKGIGANNKPVKGEWEGKLTRFISRLETKIMDKRYGFMFQPNGNTLNYDWLSKLLCKMIGADNERKGIKIIDFSEVPSDILPIVTGIISRLLFDVQIWMNEEKRTPFAILCDEAHLYLPLQEDADSVQKQALGNFERIAKEGRKYGISLVVISQRPSDVSRTILSQCNNFLVLRLSNDRDKSVIRNLLPDALKGVLDQLPLLDVGEAIAVGDAILLPSRIRLKTPQLKPISATKNFWIEWENNKANNAAIIEAVENMRCQTKG
;
A
#
# COMPACT_ATOMS: atom_id res chain seq x y z
N MET A 1 -23.17 20.33 -24.27
CA MET A 1 -22.33 19.18 -23.89
C MET A 1 -22.62 18.06 -24.86
N ASP A 2 -21.56 17.43 -25.32
CA ASP A 2 -21.69 16.33 -26.27
C ASP A 2 -22.32 15.11 -25.57
N ARG A 3 -23.28 14.47 -26.22
CA ARG A 3 -23.95 13.26 -25.74
C ARG A 3 -23.46 12.06 -26.54
N LEU A 4 -23.55 10.86 -25.97
CA LEU A 4 -23.32 9.64 -26.74
C LEU A 4 -24.42 9.52 -27.82
N VAL A 5 -24.00 9.40 -29.06
CA VAL A 5 -24.88 9.20 -30.22
C VAL A 5 -24.38 7.99 -30.96
N PHE A 6 -25.22 6.95 -31.07
CA PHE A 6 -24.89 5.73 -31.78
C PHE A 6 -25.56 5.69 -33.15
N GLN A 7 -24.79 5.29 -34.16
CA GLN A 7 -25.25 5.06 -35.53
C GLN A 7 -25.37 3.56 -35.77
N GLU A 8 -26.01 3.14 -36.85
CA GLU A 8 -26.09 1.73 -37.21
C GLU A 8 -24.71 1.07 -37.36
N ASN A 9 -23.71 1.80 -37.83
CA ASN A 9 -22.33 1.32 -37.94
C ASN A 9 -21.65 1.04 -36.59
N ASP A 10 -22.13 1.65 -35.49
CA ASP A 10 -21.59 1.42 -34.13
C ASP A 10 -22.17 0.15 -33.51
N THR A 11 -23.22 -0.45 -34.12
CA THR A 11 -23.83 -1.69 -33.64
C THR A 11 -22.85 -2.85 -33.79
N ILE A 12 -22.58 -3.54 -32.70
CA ILE A 12 -21.72 -4.73 -32.65
C ILE A 12 -22.55 -5.99 -32.91
N GLY A 13 -23.72 -6.08 -32.30
CA GLY A 13 -24.58 -7.22 -32.31
C GLY A 13 -25.77 -7.07 -31.37
N SER A 14 -26.42 -8.18 -31.05
CA SER A 14 -27.64 -8.23 -30.25
C SER A 14 -27.45 -9.10 -28.99
N VAL A 15 -28.17 -8.77 -27.92
CA VAL A 15 -28.18 -9.50 -26.66
C VAL A 15 -28.88 -10.84 -26.83
N ILE A 16 -28.18 -11.93 -26.49
CA ILE A 16 -28.73 -13.31 -26.54
C ILE A 16 -28.92 -13.93 -25.15
N TYR A 17 -28.24 -13.38 -24.11
CA TYR A 17 -28.34 -13.87 -22.74
C TYR A 17 -28.08 -12.72 -21.76
N VAL A 18 -28.84 -12.66 -20.68
CA VAL A 18 -28.71 -11.66 -19.61
C VAL A 18 -28.63 -12.37 -18.27
N ASP A 19 -27.62 -12.04 -17.48
CA ASP A 19 -27.49 -12.44 -16.08
C ASP A 19 -27.25 -11.18 -15.24
N THR A 20 -27.24 -11.32 -13.93
CA THR A 20 -27.12 -10.22 -12.97
C THR A 20 -25.88 -9.34 -13.20
N ASN A 21 -24.76 -9.96 -13.59
CA ASN A 21 -23.46 -9.28 -13.71
C ASN A 21 -22.91 -9.26 -15.14
N GLN A 22 -23.52 -10.03 -16.07
CA GLN A 22 -22.96 -10.22 -17.40
C GLN A 22 -24.04 -10.39 -18.46
N VAL A 23 -23.67 -10.08 -19.67
CA VAL A 23 -24.51 -10.26 -20.87
C VAL A 23 -23.69 -10.95 -21.94
N LEU A 24 -24.29 -11.86 -22.67
CA LEU A 24 -23.73 -12.42 -23.90
C LEU A 24 -24.36 -11.76 -25.11
N ILE A 25 -23.54 -11.34 -26.04
CA ILE A 25 -23.92 -10.64 -27.24
C ILE A 25 -23.43 -11.45 -28.44
N GLU A 26 -24.33 -11.76 -29.33
CA GLU A 26 -24.01 -12.37 -30.60
C GLU A 26 -23.60 -11.28 -31.59
N VAL A 27 -22.43 -11.45 -32.20
CA VAL A 27 -21.86 -10.49 -33.16
C VAL A 27 -22.22 -10.96 -34.56
N GLU A 28 -22.97 -10.15 -35.29
CA GLU A 28 -23.49 -10.49 -36.61
C GLU A 28 -22.46 -10.32 -37.73
N ASP A 29 -21.43 -9.49 -37.50
CA ASP A 29 -20.44 -9.14 -38.53
C ASP A 29 -19.03 -9.57 -38.10
N ASN A 30 -18.47 -10.51 -38.87
CA ASN A 30 -17.13 -11.04 -38.66
C ASN A 30 -16.01 -10.00 -38.76
N GLU A 31 -16.19 -8.91 -39.50
CA GLU A 31 -15.22 -7.83 -39.58
C GLU A 31 -15.20 -7.01 -38.27
N LYS A 32 -16.36 -6.79 -37.67
CA LYS A 32 -16.50 -6.03 -36.43
C LYS A 32 -15.82 -6.69 -35.24
N ILE A 33 -15.88 -8.02 -35.13
CA ILE A 33 -15.24 -8.72 -34.03
C ILE A 33 -13.72 -8.58 -34.04
N SER A 34 -13.10 -8.40 -35.22
CA SER A 34 -11.65 -8.20 -35.34
C SER A 34 -11.19 -6.86 -34.76
N LEU A 35 -12.10 -5.89 -34.60
CA LEU A 35 -11.86 -4.58 -34.04
C LEU A 35 -12.12 -4.52 -32.53
N LEU A 36 -12.73 -5.58 -31.95
CA LEU A 36 -13.06 -5.63 -30.54
C LEU A 36 -11.92 -6.26 -29.74
N ASN A 37 -11.55 -5.58 -28.67
CA ASN A 37 -10.53 -6.06 -27.72
C ASN A 37 -11.17 -6.31 -26.36
N VAL A 38 -10.59 -7.25 -25.61
CA VAL A 38 -10.89 -7.40 -24.18
C VAL A 38 -10.53 -6.11 -23.47
N GLY A 39 -11.45 -5.58 -22.66
CA GLY A 39 -11.32 -4.27 -22.02
C GLY A 39 -11.99 -3.13 -22.79
N SER A 40 -12.49 -3.34 -24.01
CA SER A 40 -13.27 -2.34 -24.73
C SER A 40 -14.60 -2.06 -24.03
N ILE A 41 -15.04 -0.80 -24.08
CA ILE A 41 -16.28 -0.35 -23.46
C ILE A 41 -17.42 -0.44 -24.48
N VAL A 42 -18.55 -0.90 -24.03
CA VAL A 42 -19.77 -1.03 -24.86
C VAL A 42 -20.98 -0.40 -24.16
N ALA A 43 -21.93 0.09 -24.95
CA ALA A 43 -23.22 0.55 -24.50
C ALA A 43 -24.32 -0.39 -24.99
N ILE A 44 -25.15 -0.88 -24.08
CA ILE A 44 -26.24 -1.78 -24.38
C ILE A 44 -27.55 -1.02 -24.20
N GLN A 45 -28.39 -1.07 -25.21
CA GLN A 45 -29.70 -0.43 -25.18
C GLN A 45 -30.53 -1.00 -24.03
N THR A 46 -31.31 -0.12 -23.37
CA THR A 46 -32.30 -0.52 -22.38
C THR A 46 -33.71 -0.25 -22.89
N THR A 47 -34.72 -0.62 -22.14
CA THR A 47 -36.15 -0.30 -22.45
C THR A 47 -36.47 1.19 -22.36
N ARG A 48 -35.57 1.99 -21.78
CA ARG A 48 -35.74 3.44 -21.65
C ARG A 48 -34.97 4.18 -22.75
N SER A 49 -35.63 5.06 -23.48
CA SER A 49 -35.08 5.71 -24.69
C SER A 49 -33.82 6.57 -24.48
N PHE A 50 -33.49 6.95 -23.27
CA PHE A 50 -32.34 7.82 -22.94
C PHE A 50 -31.40 7.18 -21.90
N GLU A 51 -31.42 5.85 -21.81
CA GLU A 51 -30.63 5.09 -20.85
C GLU A 51 -29.91 3.94 -21.56
N PHE A 52 -28.62 3.82 -21.29
CA PHE A 52 -27.79 2.71 -21.76
C PHE A 52 -27.11 2.04 -20.57
N THR A 53 -27.07 0.72 -20.59
CA THR A 53 -26.22 -0.04 -19.69
C THR A 53 -24.82 -0.10 -20.27
N ILE A 54 -23.83 0.33 -19.49
CA ILE A 54 -22.42 0.33 -19.88
C ILE A 54 -21.75 -0.94 -19.35
N GLY A 55 -20.98 -1.58 -20.20
CA GLY A 55 -20.22 -2.76 -19.87
C GLY A 55 -18.81 -2.75 -20.46
N ILE A 56 -18.00 -3.70 -19.99
CA ILE A 56 -16.65 -3.96 -20.52
C ILE A 56 -16.64 -5.38 -21.11
N ILE A 57 -16.01 -5.54 -22.26
CA ILE A 57 -15.82 -6.85 -22.90
C ILE A 57 -14.79 -7.64 -22.08
N ASP A 58 -15.23 -8.75 -21.50
CA ASP A 58 -14.37 -9.66 -20.73
C ASP A 58 -13.76 -10.74 -21.60
N LYS A 59 -14.55 -11.28 -22.55
CA LYS A 59 -14.12 -12.41 -23.39
C LYS A 59 -14.71 -12.29 -24.79
N VAL A 60 -13.90 -12.68 -25.75
CA VAL A 60 -14.31 -12.86 -27.14
C VAL A 60 -14.22 -14.35 -27.45
N ARG A 61 -15.30 -14.95 -27.93
CA ARG A 61 -15.37 -16.38 -28.26
C ARG A 61 -15.80 -16.54 -29.72
N ARG A 62 -15.02 -17.31 -30.47
CA ARG A 62 -15.35 -17.76 -31.81
C ARG A 62 -15.52 -19.25 -31.77
N LYS A 63 -16.63 -19.75 -32.25
CA LYS A 63 -16.92 -21.17 -32.32
C LYS A 63 -17.49 -21.52 -33.71
N ALA A 64 -16.86 -22.47 -34.42
CA ALA A 64 -17.48 -23.08 -35.58
C ALA A 64 -18.65 -23.93 -35.08
N SER A 65 -19.88 -23.62 -35.48
CA SER A 65 -21.07 -24.23 -34.89
C SER A 65 -21.57 -25.46 -35.65
N GLU A 66 -21.40 -25.58 -36.98
CA GLU A 66 -21.78 -26.78 -37.74
C GLU A 66 -21.19 -26.74 -39.17
N ILE A 67 -20.96 -27.94 -39.72
CA ILE A 67 -20.70 -28.15 -41.15
C ILE A 67 -22.07 -28.41 -41.79
N MET A 68 -22.59 -27.47 -42.58
CA MET A 68 -23.72 -27.77 -43.44
C MET A 68 -23.19 -28.39 -44.74
N GLU A 69 -23.41 -29.67 -44.88
CA GLU A 69 -23.26 -30.33 -46.18
C GLU A 69 -24.44 -29.90 -47.06
N PHE A 70 -24.17 -29.08 -48.08
CA PHE A 70 -25.15 -28.81 -49.12
C PHE A 70 -25.00 -29.86 -50.19
N ASP A 71 -25.94 -30.84 -50.24
CA ASP A 71 -26.15 -31.68 -51.40
C ASP A 71 -26.63 -30.79 -52.56
N ASN A 72 -25.76 -30.53 -53.51
CA ASN A 72 -26.15 -29.91 -54.78
C ASN A 72 -26.98 -30.89 -55.59
N LEU A 73 -28.28 -30.82 -55.40
CA LEU A 73 -29.23 -31.42 -56.34
C LEU A 73 -29.32 -30.53 -57.60
N THR A 74 -28.41 -30.66 -58.53
CA THR A 74 -28.70 -30.52 -60.00
C THR A 74 -27.43 -30.73 -60.84
N ASP A 75 -27.59 -31.56 -61.86
CA ASP A 75 -26.80 -31.74 -63.04
C ASP A 75 -25.59 -32.69 -63.03
N GLU A 76 -25.80 -33.80 -63.70
CA GLU A 76 -24.84 -34.77 -64.26
C GLU A 76 -23.74 -33.99 -65.02
N TYR A 77 -22.49 -34.13 -64.60
CA TYR A 77 -21.24 -33.64 -65.17
C TYR A 77 -20.59 -32.47 -64.45
N SER A 78 -20.23 -32.67 -63.20
CA SER A 78 -19.11 -31.94 -62.63
C SER A 78 -18.59 -32.63 -61.36
N GLU A 79 -17.29 -32.67 -61.23
CA GLU A 79 -16.56 -33.22 -60.07
C GLU A 79 -17.13 -32.68 -58.76
N ASN A 80 -17.47 -33.59 -57.83
CA ASN A 80 -17.94 -33.26 -56.47
C ASN A 80 -16.93 -32.38 -55.73
N HIS A 81 -17.16 -31.10 -55.73
CA HIS A 81 -16.56 -30.21 -54.75
C HIS A 81 -17.56 -30.04 -53.60
N GLU A 82 -17.37 -30.80 -52.53
CA GLU A 82 -18.00 -30.55 -51.25
C GLU A 82 -17.56 -29.17 -50.78
N VAL A 83 -18.43 -28.18 -50.78
CA VAL A 83 -18.19 -26.86 -50.22
C VAL A 83 -18.60 -26.92 -48.75
N GLU A 84 -17.63 -27.15 -47.88
CA GLU A 84 -17.83 -27.01 -46.46
C GLU A 84 -18.06 -25.53 -46.12
N VAL A 85 -19.28 -25.16 -45.74
CA VAL A 85 -19.61 -23.83 -45.24
C VAL A 85 -19.57 -23.85 -43.71
N TYR A 86 -18.57 -23.23 -43.13
CA TYR A 86 -18.49 -23.07 -41.70
C TYR A 86 -19.36 -21.89 -41.27
N ILE A 87 -20.40 -22.16 -40.46
CA ILE A 87 -21.15 -21.11 -39.80
C ILE A 87 -20.43 -20.83 -38.45
N SER A 88 -19.81 -19.68 -38.32
CA SER A 88 -19.20 -19.27 -37.06
C SER A 88 -20.21 -18.46 -36.26
N SER A 89 -20.43 -18.85 -35.00
CA SER A 89 -21.10 -17.98 -34.04
C SER A 89 -20.05 -17.21 -33.21
N ASP A 90 -20.02 -15.92 -33.36
CA ASP A 90 -19.12 -15.03 -32.66
C ASP A 90 -19.86 -14.41 -31.46
N ILE A 91 -19.40 -14.72 -30.24
CA ILE A 91 -20.05 -14.29 -29.02
C ILE A 91 -19.05 -13.48 -28.16
N ILE A 92 -19.47 -12.32 -27.73
CA ILE A 92 -18.74 -11.56 -26.70
C ILE A 92 -19.47 -11.65 -25.37
N GLN A 93 -18.67 -11.80 -24.32
CA GLN A 93 -19.13 -11.72 -22.93
C GLN A 93 -18.79 -10.34 -22.39
N VAL A 94 -19.81 -9.65 -21.91
CA VAL A 94 -19.71 -8.28 -21.39
C VAL A 94 -20.07 -8.27 -19.91
N SER A 95 -19.18 -7.77 -19.07
CA SER A 95 -19.47 -7.46 -17.66
C SER A 95 -20.15 -6.11 -17.54
N LEU A 96 -21.30 -6.09 -16.88
CA LEU A 96 -22.09 -4.88 -16.67
C LEU A 96 -21.50 -4.05 -15.52
N ILE A 97 -21.31 -2.75 -15.74
CA ILE A 97 -20.63 -1.86 -14.77
C ILE A 97 -21.54 -0.77 -14.25
N GLY A 98 -22.32 -0.16 -15.13
CA GLY A 98 -23.13 0.98 -14.71
C GLY A 98 -24.16 1.41 -15.74
N THR A 99 -24.84 2.48 -15.40
CA THR A 99 -25.90 3.07 -16.21
C THR A 99 -25.52 4.48 -16.65
N TYR A 100 -25.56 4.73 -17.93
CA TYR A 100 -25.45 6.05 -18.54
C TYR A 100 -26.84 6.60 -18.83
N LYS A 101 -27.10 7.85 -18.38
CA LYS A 101 -28.38 8.52 -18.58
C LYS A 101 -28.19 9.87 -19.26
N ILE A 102 -29.06 10.12 -20.24
CA ILE A 102 -29.25 11.45 -20.82
C ILE A 102 -30.40 12.09 -20.03
N VAL A 103 -30.14 13.17 -19.31
CA VAL A 103 -31.15 13.85 -18.49
C VAL A 103 -31.79 14.96 -19.34
N ASP A 104 -33.10 14.85 -19.59
CA ASP A 104 -33.87 15.81 -20.34
C ASP A 104 -33.97 17.13 -19.53
N GLY A 105 -33.61 18.27 -20.17
CA GLY A 105 -33.64 19.60 -19.55
C GLY A 105 -32.43 20.00 -18.71
N ASP A 106 -31.61 19.09 -18.28
CA ASP A 106 -30.31 19.36 -17.69
C ASP A 106 -29.22 18.98 -18.69
N THR A 107 -28.29 19.87 -18.95
CA THR A 107 -27.23 19.65 -19.94
C THR A 107 -26.16 18.65 -19.51
N LYS A 108 -26.34 17.97 -18.39
CA LYS A 108 -25.38 17.03 -17.82
C LYS A 108 -25.80 15.57 -18.04
N ASN A 109 -25.12 14.92 -18.98
CA ASN A 109 -25.12 13.46 -19.05
C ASN A 109 -24.43 12.89 -17.81
N SER A 110 -24.96 11.80 -17.26
CA SER A 110 -24.41 11.21 -16.06
C SER A 110 -24.13 9.73 -16.26
N PHE A 111 -23.00 9.27 -15.70
CA PHE A 111 -22.70 7.85 -15.54
C PHE A 111 -22.72 7.50 -14.05
N LYS A 112 -23.41 6.42 -13.71
CA LYS A 112 -23.50 5.92 -12.33
C LYS A 112 -23.15 4.43 -12.32
N ARG A 113 -22.34 3.99 -11.35
CA ARG A 113 -22.14 2.55 -11.10
C ARG A 113 -23.45 1.91 -10.64
N GLY A 114 -23.63 0.68 -11.08
CA GLY A 114 -24.84 -0.10 -10.82
C GLY A 114 -25.82 -0.06 -11.96
N ILE A 115 -26.62 -1.12 -12.05
CA ILE A 115 -27.57 -1.35 -13.15
C ILE A 115 -28.94 -0.96 -12.64
N ASP A 116 -29.50 0.10 -13.22
CA ASP A 116 -30.86 0.54 -12.90
C ASP A 116 -31.91 -0.23 -13.72
N THR A 117 -31.57 -0.56 -14.98
CA THR A 117 -32.46 -1.31 -15.89
C THR A 117 -31.63 -2.32 -16.68
N PHE A 118 -31.99 -3.60 -16.60
CA PHE A 118 -31.34 -4.66 -17.37
C PHE A 118 -31.74 -4.60 -18.85
N PRO A 119 -30.78 -4.85 -19.77
CA PRO A 119 -31.09 -5.02 -21.17
C PRO A 119 -32.01 -6.22 -21.38
N GLN A 120 -32.81 -6.18 -22.45
CA GLN A 120 -33.62 -7.33 -22.86
C GLN A 120 -32.93 -8.11 -23.98
N ILE A 121 -33.35 -9.35 -24.18
CA ILE A 121 -32.95 -10.16 -25.33
C ILE A 121 -33.31 -9.38 -26.61
N THR A 122 -32.45 -9.45 -27.62
CA THR A 122 -32.53 -8.72 -28.92
C THR A 122 -32.20 -7.23 -28.84
N HIS A 123 -31.96 -6.64 -27.68
CA HIS A 123 -31.47 -5.25 -27.61
C HIS A 123 -30.09 -5.13 -28.26
N HIS A 124 -29.85 -4.00 -28.91
CA HIS A 124 -28.60 -3.71 -29.58
C HIS A 124 -27.47 -3.34 -28.61
N CYS A 125 -26.28 -3.82 -28.95
CA CYS A 125 -25.04 -3.45 -28.30
C CYS A 125 -24.21 -2.60 -29.24
N TYR A 126 -23.69 -1.47 -28.74
CA TYR A 126 -22.92 -0.50 -29.50
C TYR A 126 -21.50 -0.41 -28.98
N SER A 127 -20.52 -0.26 -29.87
CA SER A 127 -19.15 0.04 -29.50
C SER A 127 -19.03 1.51 -29.05
N ILE A 128 -18.37 1.73 -27.91
CA ILE A 128 -17.97 3.08 -27.50
C ILE A 128 -16.53 3.29 -27.98
N ASN A 129 -16.39 3.91 -29.16
CA ASN A 129 -15.10 4.20 -29.79
C ASN A 129 -15.06 5.65 -30.31
N GLY A 130 -13.91 6.08 -30.82
CA GLY A 130 -13.73 7.38 -31.45
C GLY A 130 -14.24 8.55 -30.60
N ASN A 131 -15.18 9.35 -31.17
CA ASN A 131 -15.73 10.52 -30.48
C ASN A 131 -16.61 10.14 -29.26
N ASN A 132 -17.38 9.05 -29.36
CA ASN A 132 -18.18 8.56 -28.23
C ASN A 132 -17.31 8.14 -27.05
N LEU A 133 -16.15 7.51 -27.29
CA LEU A 133 -15.20 7.17 -26.25
C LEU A 133 -14.67 8.42 -25.56
N LYS A 134 -14.24 9.41 -26.31
CA LYS A 134 -13.75 10.68 -25.78
C LYS A 134 -14.81 11.39 -24.92
N ILE A 135 -16.06 11.45 -25.40
CA ILE A 135 -17.18 12.04 -24.65
C ILE A 135 -17.40 11.26 -23.34
N PHE A 136 -17.44 9.94 -23.40
CA PHE A 136 -17.68 9.10 -22.24
C PHE A 136 -16.56 9.21 -21.19
N MET A 137 -15.30 9.19 -21.63
CA MET A 137 -14.16 9.34 -20.73
C MET A 137 -14.10 10.73 -20.09
N ASN A 138 -14.49 11.78 -20.81
CA ASN A 138 -14.61 13.12 -20.22
C ASN A 138 -15.71 13.16 -19.14
N ILE A 139 -16.85 12.52 -19.37
CA ILE A 139 -17.94 12.45 -18.36
C ILE A 139 -17.43 11.78 -17.08
N ILE A 140 -16.64 10.71 -17.21
CA ILE A 140 -16.04 10.01 -16.05
C ILE A 140 -15.04 10.91 -15.33
N SER A 141 -14.21 11.65 -16.07
CA SER A 141 -13.19 12.53 -15.48
C SER A 141 -13.81 13.78 -14.84
N ASP A 142 -14.86 14.33 -15.43
CA ASP A 142 -15.57 15.53 -14.95
C ASP A 142 -16.40 15.26 -13.68
N ASP A 143 -16.68 13.99 -13.35
CA ASP A 143 -17.34 13.62 -12.08
C ASP A 143 -16.46 13.91 -10.86
N VAL A 144 -15.14 14.01 -11.05
CA VAL A 144 -14.19 14.39 -10.00
C VAL A 144 -13.96 15.90 -10.04
N SER A 145 -14.40 16.63 -9.00
CA SER A 145 -14.17 18.07 -8.90
C SER A 145 -12.68 18.41 -8.97
N LEU A 146 -12.32 19.55 -9.58
CA LEU A 146 -10.92 19.96 -9.80
C LEU A 146 -10.06 19.90 -8.53
N GLU A 147 -10.64 20.23 -7.38
CA GLU A 147 -9.95 20.24 -6.08
C GLU A 147 -9.57 18.83 -5.58
N LYS A 148 -10.20 17.78 -6.12
CA LYS A 148 -10.00 16.38 -5.70
C LYS A 148 -9.26 15.53 -6.73
N GLN A 149 -8.86 16.15 -7.83
CA GLN A 149 -8.24 15.43 -8.94
C GLN A 149 -6.83 14.97 -8.58
N LEU A 150 -6.64 13.66 -8.57
CA LEU A 150 -5.34 13.00 -8.49
C LEU A 150 -5.02 12.44 -9.89
N VAL A 151 -4.16 13.14 -10.61
CA VAL A 151 -3.77 12.78 -11.98
C VAL A 151 -2.71 11.68 -11.95
N ILE A 152 -3.05 10.49 -12.44
CA ILE A 152 -2.14 9.35 -12.42
C ILE A 152 -1.57 8.97 -13.79
N GLY A 153 -2.14 9.46 -14.89
CA GLY A 153 -1.68 9.13 -16.23
C GLY A 153 -2.71 9.39 -17.31
N LYS A 154 -2.78 8.47 -18.26
CA LYS A 154 -3.74 8.48 -19.37
C LYS A 154 -4.44 7.13 -19.48
N PHE A 155 -5.67 7.11 -19.97
CA PHE A 155 -6.34 5.85 -20.25
C PHE A 155 -5.66 5.11 -21.41
N ALA A 156 -5.43 3.81 -21.26
CA ALA A 156 -4.76 3.01 -22.31
C ALA A 156 -5.61 2.86 -23.59
N ILE A 157 -6.92 3.00 -23.46
CA ILE A 157 -7.87 2.95 -24.60
C ILE A 157 -8.02 4.29 -25.33
N ASP A 158 -7.59 5.41 -24.69
CA ASP A 158 -7.60 6.75 -25.29
C ASP A 158 -6.45 7.59 -24.75
N ASP A 159 -5.39 7.71 -25.52
CA ASP A 159 -4.18 8.47 -25.15
C ASP A 159 -4.40 9.99 -25.01
N ASN A 160 -5.56 10.50 -25.41
CA ASN A 160 -5.87 11.92 -25.30
C ASN A 160 -6.55 12.26 -23.97
N THR A 161 -7.19 11.30 -23.32
CA THR A 161 -7.92 11.52 -22.07
C THR A 161 -7.08 11.22 -20.85
N THR A 162 -7.02 12.18 -19.93
CA THR A 162 -6.29 12.05 -18.66
C THR A 162 -7.02 11.11 -17.72
N ALA A 163 -6.28 10.19 -17.13
CA ALA A 163 -6.76 9.29 -16.09
C ALA A 163 -6.65 9.98 -14.72
N ILE A 164 -7.79 10.20 -14.09
CA ILE A 164 -7.95 10.93 -12.84
C ILE A 164 -8.58 10.01 -11.81
N LEU A 165 -8.01 9.98 -10.62
CA LEU A 165 -8.63 9.39 -9.42
C LEU A 165 -9.23 10.51 -8.55
N ASP A 166 -10.28 10.19 -7.81
CA ASP A 166 -10.75 11.02 -6.71
C ASP A 166 -9.77 10.86 -5.53
N GLY A 167 -8.97 11.90 -5.27
CA GLY A 167 -7.94 11.87 -4.23
C GLY A 167 -8.52 11.68 -2.83
N ASP A 168 -9.69 12.27 -2.52
CA ASP A 168 -10.36 12.04 -1.25
C ASP A 168 -10.71 10.56 -1.06
N LYS A 169 -11.36 9.95 -2.06
CA LYS A 169 -11.73 8.53 -1.98
C LYS A 169 -10.52 7.62 -1.98
N PHE A 170 -9.44 8.00 -2.68
CA PHE A 170 -8.20 7.23 -2.72
C PHE A 170 -7.57 7.10 -1.33
N PHE A 171 -7.44 8.23 -0.62
CA PHE A 171 -6.85 8.23 0.72
C PHE A 171 -7.84 7.83 1.82
N GLN A 172 -9.11 8.23 1.78
CA GLN A 172 -10.07 7.93 2.84
C GLN A 172 -10.34 6.44 3.05
N ARG A 173 -10.13 5.59 2.04
CA ARG A 173 -10.54 4.18 2.05
C ARG A 173 -9.40 3.22 1.85
N HIS A 174 -8.20 3.62 2.26
CA HIS A 174 -6.98 2.89 2.03
C HIS A 174 -6.79 2.48 0.57
N ALA A 175 -5.55 2.36 0.16
CA ALA A 175 -5.22 1.98 -1.20
C ALA A 175 -4.09 0.96 -1.25
N SER A 176 -3.95 0.28 -2.37
CA SER A 176 -2.80 -0.57 -2.61
C SER A 176 -2.22 -0.37 -4.01
N ILE A 177 -0.89 -0.36 -4.11
CA ILE A 177 -0.12 -0.29 -5.35
C ILE A 177 0.68 -1.59 -5.45
N LEU A 178 0.27 -2.47 -6.35
CA LEU A 178 0.76 -3.84 -6.41
C LEU A 178 1.35 -4.15 -7.79
N GLY A 179 2.44 -4.90 -7.84
CA GLY A 179 3.04 -5.27 -9.12
C GLY A 179 4.40 -5.92 -8.95
N SER A 180 4.83 -6.72 -9.91
CA SER A 180 6.13 -7.40 -9.91
C SER A 180 7.31 -6.40 -9.95
N THR A 181 8.50 -6.88 -9.64
CA THR A 181 9.75 -6.10 -9.79
C THR A 181 9.86 -5.58 -11.23
N GLY A 182 10.26 -4.31 -11.38
CA GLY A 182 10.41 -3.66 -12.69
C GLY A 182 9.10 -3.32 -13.40
N SER A 183 7.93 -3.46 -12.78
CA SER A 183 6.65 -3.07 -13.37
C SER A 183 6.36 -1.56 -13.34
N GLY A 184 7.10 -0.79 -12.52
CA GLY A 184 6.92 0.65 -12.39
C GLY A 184 6.33 1.11 -11.05
N LYS A 185 6.27 0.26 -10.00
CA LYS A 185 5.74 0.62 -8.67
C LYS A 185 6.36 1.87 -8.09
N SER A 186 7.69 1.92 -7.96
CA SER A 186 8.41 3.05 -7.37
C SER A 186 8.14 4.36 -8.15
N TRP A 187 7.97 4.27 -9.47
CA TRP A 187 7.60 5.41 -10.31
C TRP A 187 6.16 5.86 -10.05
N SER A 188 5.24 4.92 -9.81
CA SER A 188 3.85 5.22 -9.45
C SER A 188 3.78 5.95 -8.11
N VAL A 189 4.58 5.52 -7.14
CA VAL A 189 4.67 6.16 -5.82
C VAL A 189 5.29 7.56 -5.93
N ALA A 190 6.36 7.71 -6.71
CA ALA A 190 6.98 9.01 -6.97
C ALA A 190 5.98 9.98 -7.65
N ASN A 191 5.20 9.51 -8.62
CA ASN A 191 4.13 10.30 -9.22
C ASN A 191 3.05 10.70 -8.22
N LEU A 192 2.63 9.79 -7.32
CA LEU A 192 1.68 10.08 -6.26
C LEU A 192 2.20 11.18 -5.32
N ILE A 193 3.48 11.10 -4.94
CA ILE A 193 4.15 12.12 -4.11
C ILE A 193 4.21 13.47 -4.86
N GLU A 194 4.59 13.46 -6.13
CA GLU A 194 4.62 14.66 -6.99
C GLU A 194 3.24 15.32 -7.08
N GLU A 195 2.19 14.54 -7.33
CA GLU A 195 0.83 15.10 -7.42
C GLU A 195 0.34 15.64 -6.06
N ALA A 196 0.60 14.92 -4.97
CA ALA A 196 0.24 15.37 -3.62
C ALA A 196 1.01 16.63 -3.21
N SER A 197 2.26 16.81 -3.66
CA SER A 197 3.08 17.99 -3.33
C SER A 197 2.54 19.30 -3.91
N LYS A 198 1.60 19.23 -4.86
CA LYS A 198 0.92 20.39 -5.42
C LYS A 198 -0.17 20.97 -4.50
N LEU A 199 -0.60 20.19 -3.52
CA LEU A 199 -1.56 20.64 -2.51
C LEU A 199 -0.90 21.61 -1.54
N ASN A 200 -1.68 22.52 -0.97
CA ASN A 200 -1.16 23.51 -0.03
C ASN A 200 -0.59 22.89 1.26
N ASN A 201 -1.24 21.85 1.78
CA ASN A 201 -0.89 21.22 3.05
C ASN A 201 -0.97 19.69 2.94
N PRO A 202 -0.14 19.04 2.11
CA PRO A 202 -0.12 17.59 2.04
C PRO A 202 0.47 17.02 3.34
N ASN A 203 -0.01 15.87 3.80
CA ASN A 203 0.54 15.23 4.98
C ASN A 203 0.69 13.73 4.73
N ILE A 204 1.88 13.35 4.29
CA ILE A 204 2.20 11.98 3.89
C ILE A 204 3.50 11.55 4.56
N ILE A 205 3.52 10.34 5.06
CA ILE A 205 4.70 9.68 5.64
C ILE A 205 5.01 8.46 4.79
N VAL A 206 6.17 8.44 4.16
CA VAL A 206 6.64 7.30 3.34
C VAL A 206 7.63 6.48 4.15
N LEU A 207 7.34 5.20 4.33
CA LEU A 207 8.27 4.24 4.92
C LEU A 207 9.07 3.63 3.77
N ASP A 208 10.26 4.18 3.52
CA ASP A 208 11.13 3.83 2.39
C ASP A 208 12.14 2.75 2.81
N MET A 209 11.88 1.49 2.43
CA MET A 209 12.70 0.37 2.88
C MET A 209 14.08 0.30 2.21
N HIS A 210 14.23 0.87 1.03
CA HIS A 210 15.44 0.75 0.22
C HIS A 210 16.15 2.08 -0.05
N GLY A 211 15.60 3.22 0.41
CA GLY A 211 16.14 4.55 0.13
C GLY A 211 15.90 4.99 -1.32
N GLU A 212 14.88 4.45 -1.99
CA GLU A 212 14.62 4.72 -3.41
C GLU A 212 14.11 6.13 -3.68
N TYR A 213 13.42 6.74 -2.70
CA TYR A 213 12.75 8.04 -2.89
C TYR A 213 13.60 9.24 -2.45
N ARG A 214 14.85 9.05 -2.07
CA ARG A 214 15.77 10.12 -1.66
C ARG A 214 15.91 11.22 -2.71
N SER A 215 15.93 10.87 -4.00
CA SER A 215 15.99 11.82 -5.13
C SER A 215 14.86 12.86 -5.13
N LEU A 216 13.70 12.56 -4.52
CA LEU A 216 12.58 13.49 -4.40
C LEU A 216 12.81 14.61 -3.39
N CYS A 217 13.90 14.54 -2.62
CA CYS A 217 14.25 15.45 -1.53
C CYS A 217 15.50 16.30 -1.81
N GLU A 218 16.28 15.99 -2.85
CA GLU A 218 17.64 16.53 -3.05
C GLU A 218 17.72 17.77 -3.94
N THR A 219 16.66 18.18 -4.62
CA THR A 219 16.67 19.30 -5.55
C THR A 219 16.07 20.57 -4.95
N ASP A 220 16.34 21.74 -5.55
CA ASP A 220 15.69 23.01 -5.18
C ASP A 220 14.17 22.94 -5.31
N ASN A 221 13.66 22.08 -6.21
CA ASN A 221 12.24 21.77 -6.40
C ASN A 221 11.85 20.46 -5.72
N LYS A 222 12.33 20.22 -4.50
CA LYS A 222 12.01 19.02 -3.74
C LYS A 222 10.50 18.90 -3.46
N TYR A 223 10.02 17.66 -3.50
CA TYR A 223 8.62 17.33 -3.20
C TYR A 223 8.42 16.90 -1.74
N ALA A 224 9.46 16.44 -1.06
CA ALA A 224 9.39 15.88 0.28
C ALA A 224 10.62 16.25 1.12
N ASP A 225 10.49 16.11 2.44
CA ASP A 225 11.60 16.20 3.39
C ASP A 225 12.16 14.80 3.68
N TYR A 226 13.49 14.69 3.73
CA TYR A 226 14.18 13.44 3.97
C TYR A 226 14.55 13.24 5.43
N TYR A 227 14.26 12.05 5.93
CA TYR A 227 14.65 11.56 7.26
C TYR A 227 15.25 10.15 7.13
N LYS A 228 16.15 9.80 8.02
CA LYS A 228 16.79 8.48 8.09
C LYS A 228 16.75 7.96 9.52
N ILE A 229 16.42 6.69 9.72
CA ILE A 229 16.64 6.05 11.01
C ILE A 229 18.15 6.00 11.28
N ALA A 230 18.59 6.49 12.42
CA ALA A 230 20.02 6.60 12.73
C ALA A 230 20.68 5.22 12.74
N GLY A 231 21.66 5.03 11.86
CA GLY A 231 22.50 3.83 11.81
C GLY A 231 23.66 3.89 12.82
N PRO A 232 24.49 2.84 12.92
CA PRO A 232 25.62 2.79 13.84
C PRO A 232 26.61 3.97 13.71
N GLY A 233 26.78 4.51 12.50
CA GLY A 233 27.65 5.65 12.23
C GLY A 233 27.01 7.01 12.52
N ASP A 234 25.70 7.06 12.75
CA ASP A 234 24.93 8.30 12.89
C ASP A 234 24.59 8.63 14.37
N LEU A 235 24.98 7.78 15.32
CA LEU A 235 24.51 7.87 16.73
C LEU A 235 24.95 9.15 17.44
N GLU A 236 26.07 9.74 17.07
CA GLU A 236 26.59 10.98 17.63
C GLU A 236 26.18 12.21 16.79
N ASN A 237 25.45 12.01 15.70
CA ASN A 237 25.07 13.10 14.82
C ASN A 237 23.80 13.82 15.33
N GLU A 238 23.89 15.13 15.46
CA GLU A 238 22.80 15.97 15.97
C GLU A 238 21.90 16.55 14.86
N ASP A 239 22.16 16.20 13.57
CA ASP A 239 21.35 16.68 12.46
C ASP A 239 19.90 16.17 12.61
N GLU A 240 18.94 17.06 12.48
CA GLU A 240 17.51 16.77 12.61
C GLU A 240 16.97 15.76 11.59
N LYS A 241 17.71 15.46 10.53
CA LYS A 241 17.31 14.41 9.57
C LYS A 241 17.38 13.00 10.17
N TYR A 242 18.19 12.79 11.21
CA TYR A 242 18.28 11.49 11.87
C TYR A 242 17.14 11.29 12.87
N VAL A 243 16.48 10.15 12.74
CA VAL A 243 15.36 9.76 13.61
C VAL A 243 15.85 8.72 14.59
N PHE A 244 15.70 9.04 15.87
CA PHE A 244 15.89 8.11 16.98
C PHE A 244 14.53 7.64 17.47
N LEU A 245 14.45 6.40 17.91
CA LEU A 245 13.26 5.83 18.55
C LEU A 245 13.66 5.22 19.89
N PRO A 246 13.89 6.05 20.92
CA PRO A 246 14.43 5.58 22.19
C PRO A 246 13.56 4.52 22.84
N TYR A 247 14.20 3.58 23.54
CA TYR A 247 13.59 2.39 24.17
C TYR A 247 12.38 2.70 25.07
N TRP A 248 12.30 3.87 25.65
CA TRP A 248 11.18 4.26 26.50
C TRP A 248 9.88 4.56 25.74
N LEU A 249 9.93 4.62 24.42
CA LEU A 249 8.77 4.66 23.53
C LEU A 249 8.11 3.30 23.37
N LEU A 250 8.85 2.20 23.59
CA LEU A 250 8.31 0.85 23.52
C LEU A 250 7.30 0.65 24.65
N ASN A 251 6.17 0.02 24.33
CA ASN A 251 5.29 -0.50 25.35
C ASN A 251 5.91 -1.77 25.98
N LYS A 252 5.32 -2.24 27.06
CA LYS A 252 5.81 -3.43 27.80
C LYS A 252 5.96 -4.65 26.89
N ASP A 253 4.97 -4.91 26.04
CA ASP A 253 4.95 -6.12 25.23
C ASP A 253 5.94 -6.02 24.06
N GLU A 254 6.11 -4.85 23.47
CA GLU A 254 7.15 -4.58 22.45
C GLU A 254 8.55 -4.81 23.03
N MET A 255 8.85 -4.26 24.20
CA MET A 255 10.13 -4.43 24.86
C MET A 255 10.39 -5.91 25.22
N LEU A 256 9.42 -6.57 25.83
CA LEU A 256 9.53 -7.97 26.24
C LEU A 256 9.64 -8.91 25.02
N SER A 257 9.02 -8.59 23.90
CA SER A 257 9.15 -9.40 22.68
C SER A 257 10.58 -9.45 22.14
N MET A 258 11.36 -8.40 22.38
CA MET A 258 12.76 -8.31 21.94
C MET A 258 13.75 -9.04 22.86
N ILE A 259 13.45 -9.15 24.16
CA ILE A 259 14.43 -9.52 25.19
C ILE A 259 14.05 -10.83 25.88
N LEU A 260 12.74 -11.06 26.09
CA LEU A 260 12.26 -12.18 26.88
C LEU A 260 12.24 -13.47 26.09
N ASP A 261 12.93 -14.49 26.61
CA ASP A 261 12.75 -15.86 26.11
C ASP A 261 11.54 -16.51 26.80
N ARG A 262 10.48 -16.67 26.06
CA ARG A 262 9.24 -17.25 26.58
C ARG A 262 9.38 -18.73 26.95
N SER A 263 10.43 -19.42 26.50
CA SER A 263 10.74 -20.80 26.86
C SER A 263 11.49 -20.92 28.20
N ASP A 264 12.01 -19.81 28.76
CA ASP A 264 12.65 -19.78 30.07
C ASP A 264 11.60 -19.95 31.18
N ASN A 265 11.81 -20.90 32.07
CA ASN A 265 10.95 -21.16 33.23
C ASN A 265 10.78 -19.91 34.14
N ASN A 266 11.73 -18.99 34.10
CA ASN A 266 11.68 -17.72 34.84
C ASN A 266 11.05 -16.57 34.04
N ALA A 267 10.60 -16.78 32.82
CA ALA A 267 10.02 -15.72 31.99
C ALA A 267 8.94 -14.88 32.70
N PRO A 268 7.97 -15.46 33.45
CA PRO A 268 6.99 -14.67 34.20
C PRO A 268 7.62 -13.78 35.26
N ASN A 269 8.64 -14.30 35.98
CA ASN A 269 9.38 -13.55 36.99
C ASN A 269 10.16 -12.38 36.37
N GLN A 270 10.85 -12.65 35.26
CA GLN A 270 11.62 -11.65 34.51
C GLN A 270 10.70 -10.52 34.02
N ALA A 271 9.57 -10.86 33.38
CA ALA A 271 8.58 -9.87 32.93
C ALA A 271 7.99 -9.05 34.09
N SER A 272 7.68 -9.69 35.23
CA SER A 272 7.13 -9.01 36.41
C SER A 272 8.12 -8.00 37.00
N ARG A 273 9.39 -8.40 37.21
CA ARG A 273 10.41 -7.51 37.79
C ARG A 273 10.80 -6.38 36.86
N PHE A 274 10.93 -6.64 35.57
CA PHE A 274 11.13 -5.62 34.56
C PHE A 274 9.99 -4.58 34.62
N THR A 275 8.74 -5.02 34.57
CA THR A 275 7.56 -4.15 34.62
C THR A 275 7.51 -3.30 35.88
N PHE A 276 7.83 -3.92 37.03
CA PHE A 276 7.88 -3.21 38.32
C PHE A 276 8.91 -2.07 38.31
N HIS A 277 10.15 -2.35 37.88
CA HIS A 277 11.20 -1.33 37.89
C HIS A 277 10.98 -0.25 36.84
N VAL A 278 10.50 -0.59 35.64
CA VAL A 278 10.16 0.42 34.61
C VAL A 278 9.08 1.37 35.15
N ARG A 279 8.01 0.82 35.78
CA ARG A 279 6.97 1.66 36.37
C ARG A 279 7.53 2.58 37.46
N LYS A 280 8.39 2.07 38.33
CA LYS A 280 9.02 2.87 39.41
C LYS A 280 9.89 3.98 38.84
N LEU A 281 10.71 3.71 37.85
CA LEU A 281 11.55 4.71 37.21
C LEU A 281 10.75 5.81 36.52
N LYS A 282 9.64 5.43 35.84
CA LYS A 282 8.70 6.40 35.23
C LYS A 282 8.03 7.28 36.32
N GLU A 283 7.63 6.67 37.44
CA GLU A 283 7.07 7.36 38.60
C GLU A 283 8.06 8.42 39.16
N GLU A 284 9.31 8.02 39.37
CA GLU A 284 10.39 8.89 39.83
C GLU A 284 10.65 10.06 38.88
N THR A 285 10.66 9.78 37.55
CA THR A 285 10.78 10.84 36.54
C THR A 285 9.66 11.86 36.65
N LEU A 286 8.40 11.41 36.79
CA LEU A 286 7.24 12.30 36.93
C LEU A 286 7.25 13.13 38.19
N ILE A 287 7.71 12.56 39.33
CA ILE A 287 7.87 13.26 40.60
C ILE A 287 8.91 14.36 40.44
N ASN A 288 10.09 14.04 39.89
CA ASN A 288 11.19 14.99 39.67
C ASN A 288 10.77 16.15 38.77
N LEU A 289 9.97 15.87 37.73
CA LEU A 289 9.45 16.86 36.80
C LEU A 289 8.17 17.57 37.28
N ARG A 290 7.67 17.24 38.46
CA ARG A 290 6.44 17.78 39.05
C ARG A 290 5.20 17.64 38.14
N LYS A 291 5.08 16.54 37.43
CA LYS A 291 3.96 16.25 36.50
C LYS A 291 2.79 15.55 37.22
N SER A 292 2.21 16.17 38.24
CA SER A 292 1.21 15.59 39.14
C SER A 292 -0.03 15.01 38.39
N LYS A 293 -0.51 15.70 37.36
CA LYS A 293 -1.66 15.22 36.55
C LYS A 293 -1.36 13.89 35.87
N VAL A 294 -0.17 13.74 35.28
CA VAL A 294 0.24 12.49 34.61
C VAL A 294 0.52 11.40 35.64
N LEU A 295 1.15 11.77 36.76
CA LEU A 295 1.47 10.87 37.86
C LEU A 295 0.24 10.13 38.42
N SER A 296 -0.93 10.78 38.43
CA SER A 296 -2.17 10.17 38.96
C SER A 296 -2.77 9.07 38.04
N THR A 297 -2.40 9.04 36.76
CA THR A 297 -3.08 8.17 35.77
C THR A 297 -2.13 7.36 34.88
N PHE A 298 -0.80 7.56 34.99
CA PHE A 298 0.14 6.86 34.12
C PHE A 298 0.13 5.34 34.33
N THR A 299 0.46 4.63 33.27
CA THR A 299 0.68 3.18 33.26
C THR A 299 2.12 2.85 32.88
N VAL A 300 2.49 1.57 32.94
CA VAL A 300 3.81 1.12 32.47
C VAL A 300 4.02 1.45 30.98
N ASP A 301 2.95 1.50 30.20
CA ASP A 301 3.00 1.77 28.75
C ASP A 301 2.95 3.26 28.40
N SER A 302 2.73 4.13 29.39
CA SER A 302 2.82 5.58 29.17
C SER A 302 4.21 5.95 28.65
N PRO A 303 4.34 6.73 27.57
CA PRO A 303 5.63 7.07 26.95
C PRO A 303 6.36 8.14 27.79
N ILE A 304 6.98 7.70 28.86
CA ILE A 304 7.72 8.55 29.82
C ILE A 304 9.18 8.11 29.81
N PRO A 305 10.12 9.04 29.62
CA PRO A 305 11.54 8.73 29.66
C PRO A 305 11.98 8.15 31.00
N PHE A 306 12.87 7.18 30.97
CA PHE A 306 13.54 6.63 32.16
C PHE A 306 14.97 6.22 31.80
N ASN A 307 15.84 6.09 32.83
CA ASN A 307 17.24 5.71 32.62
C ASN A 307 17.42 4.19 32.60
N MET A 308 17.98 3.67 31.50
CA MET A 308 18.20 2.24 31.29
C MET A 308 19.30 1.68 32.20
N GLU A 309 20.35 2.41 32.46
CA GLU A 309 21.44 1.98 33.32
C GLU A 309 20.95 1.74 34.77
N VAL A 310 20.08 2.65 35.25
CA VAL A 310 19.45 2.51 36.57
C VAL A 310 18.54 1.27 36.58
N LEU A 311 17.80 1.00 35.50
CA LEU A 311 16.99 -0.21 35.36
C LEU A 311 17.84 -1.46 35.51
N ILE A 312 18.94 -1.55 34.76
CA ILE A 312 19.86 -2.71 34.80
C ILE A 312 20.44 -2.88 36.20
N THR A 313 20.86 -1.80 36.82
CA THR A 313 21.41 -1.82 38.19
C THR A 313 20.40 -2.41 39.17
N ARG A 314 19.16 -1.95 39.17
CA ARG A 314 18.10 -2.48 40.04
C ARG A 314 17.76 -3.94 39.77
N LEU A 315 17.76 -4.37 38.49
CA LEU A 315 17.56 -5.78 38.15
C LEU A 315 18.71 -6.66 38.64
N LYS A 316 19.97 -6.19 38.57
CA LYS A 316 21.15 -6.88 39.11
C LYS A 316 21.10 -6.94 40.64
N GLU A 317 20.70 -5.89 41.30
CA GLU A 317 20.51 -5.88 42.75
C GLU A 317 19.47 -6.93 43.16
N ASP A 318 18.33 -7.01 42.50
CA ASP A 318 17.34 -8.06 42.78
C ASP A 318 17.87 -9.46 42.53
N ASP A 319 18.62 -9.67 41.43
CA ASP A 319 19.18 -11.00 41.06
C ASP A 319 20.26 -11.51 42.02
N THR A 320 20.90 -10.61 42.78
CA THR A 320 21.97 -10.93 43.74
C THR A 320 21.54 -10.81 45.19
N LYS A 321 20.39 -10.13 45.48
CA LYS A 321 19.94 -9.86 46.84
C LYS A 321 19.57 -11.13 47.58
N LYS A 322 20.23 -11.38 48.72
CA LYS A 322 19.91 -12.49 49.63
C LYS A 322 18.77 -12.10 50.56
N GLY A 323 17.94 -13.07 50.86
CA GLY A 323 16.91 -12.96 51.89
C GLY A 323 17.50 -13.09 53.30
N ILE A 324 16.74 -12.65 54.29
CA ILE A 324 17.11 -12.81 55.71
C ILE A 324 16.19 -13.88 56.28
N GLY A 325 16.79 -15.03 56.66
CA GLY A 325 16.08 -16.14 57.30
C GLY A 325 16.07 -16.05 58.82
N ALA A 326 15.58 -17.08 59.48
CA ALA A 326 15.59 -17.20 60.92
C ALA A 326 17.02 -17.03 61.49
N ASN A 327 17.16 -16.27 62.58
CA ASN A 327 18.43 -15.94 63.23
C ASN A 327 19.39 -15.08 62.37
N ASN A 328 18.89 -14.19 61.55
CA ASN A 328 19.71 -13.33 60.67
C ASN A 328 20.66 -14.08 59.70
N LYS A 329 20.43 -15.34 59.43
CA LYS A 329 21.24 -16.07 58.45
C LYS A 329 20.78 -15.73 57.03
N PRO A 330 21.75 -15.48 56.09
CA PRO A 330 21.39 -15.22 54.71
C PRO A 330 20.76 -16.48 54.11
N VAL A 331 19.58 -16.33 53.52
CA VAL A 331 18.85 -17.35 52.75
C VAL A 331 18.75 -16.91 51.29
N LYS A 332 18.37 -17.84 50.42
CA LYS A 332 18.18 -17.52 49.01
C LYS A 332 17.11 -16.41 48.87
N GLY A 333 17.47 -15.36 48.13
CA GLY A 333 16.58 -14.26 47.86
C GLY A 333 15.42 -14.64 46.94
N GLU A 334 14.34 -13.90 47.00
CA GLU A 334 13.14 -14.13 46.17
C GLU A 334 13.45 -14.19 44.68
N TRP A 335 14.34 -13.32 44.23
CA TRP A 335 14.69 -13.14 42.81
C TRP A 335 16.07 -13.65 42.46
N GLU A 336 16.87 -14.11 43.45
CA GLU A 336 18.26 -14.53 43.29
C GLU A 336 18.42 -15.60 42.20
N GLY A 337 19.19 -15.27 41.14
CA GLY A 337 19.50 -16.13 40.01
C GLY A 337 18.34 -16.31 39.00
N LYS A 338 17.23 -15.61 39.16
CA LYS A 338 16.09 -15.73 38.24
C LYS A 338 16.16 -14.74 37.08
N LEU A 339 16.93 -13.67 37.22
CA LEU A 339 16.98 -12.57 36.25
C LEU A 339 18.26 -12.57 35.40
N THR A 340 19.28 -13.39 35.77
CA THR A 340 20.62 -13.41 35.16
C THR A 340 20.57 -13.49 33.62
N ARG A 341 19.81 -14.44 33.06
CA ARG A 341 19.71 -14.63 31.62
C ARG A 341 19.02 -13.45 30.93
N PHE A 342 17.97 -12.89 31.54
CA PHE A 342 17.26 -11.74 31.03
C PHE A 342 18.16 -10.50 30.98
N ILE A 343 18.90 -10.24 32.07
CA ILE A 343 19.86 -9.12 32.15
C ILE A 343 20.93 -9.26 31.07
N SER A 344 21.52 -10.44 30.93
CA SER A 344 22.56 -10.70 29.91
C SER A 344 22.05 -10.43 28.49
N ARG A 345 20.80 -10.82 28.17
CA ARG A 345 20.19 -10.54 26.85
C ARG A 345 19.94 -9.03 26.65
N LEU A 346 19.44 -8.36 27.68
CA LEU A 346 19.22 -6.91 27.64
C LEU A 346 20.53 -6.17 27.39
N GLU A 347 21.59 -6.50 28.14
CA GLU A 347 22.91 -5.90 27.96
C GLU A 347 23.50 -6.17 26.58
N THR A 348 23.34 -7.39 26.04
CA THR A 348 23.78 -7.74 24.68
C THR A 348 23.09 -6.86 23.63
N LYS A 349 21.78 -6.63 23.77
CA LYS A 349 21.03 -5.75 22.85
C LYS A 349 21.46 -4.29 22.96
N ILE A 350 21.74 -3.81 24.17
CA ILE A 350 22.20 -2.45 24.41
C ILE A 350 23.60 -2.21 23.84
N MET A 351 24.49 -3.20 23.91
CA MET A 351 25.85 -3.10 23.38
C MET A 351 25.93 -3.15 21.85
N ASP A 352 24.93 -3.72 21.19
CA ASP A 352 24.89 -3.81 19.75
C ASP A 352 24.52 -2.45 19.13
N LYS A 353 25.48 -1.81 18.48
CA LYS A 353 25.31 -0.49 17.87
C LYS A 353 24.25 -0.44 16.77
N ARG A 354 23.88 -1.59 16.18
CA ARG A 354 22.77 -1.64 15.20
C ARG A 354 21.42 -1.27 15.82
N TYR A 355 21.28 -1.45 17.14
CA TYR A 355 20.12 -0.99 17.92
C TYR A 355 20.39 0.36 18.63
N GLY A 356 21.48 1.04 18.27
CA GLY A 356 21.92 2.27 18.94
C GLY A 356 20.90 3.38 18.90
N PHE A 357 20.19 3.56 17.79
CA PHE A 357 19.11 4.54 17.66
C PHE A 357 17.98 4.35 18.69
N MET A 358 17.92 3.18 19.31
CA MET A 358 16.93 2.82 20.34
C MET A 358 17.54 2.80 21.74
N PHE A 359 18.65 2.08 21.92
CA PHE A 359 19.23 1.80 23.24
C PHE A 359 20.40 2.71 23.64
N GLN A 360 21.02 3.38 22.66
CA GLN A 360 22.10 4.36 22.88
C GLN A 360 21.70 5.75 22.33
N PRO A 361 20.49 6.22 22.65
CA PRO A 361 20.04 7.48 22.11
C PRO A 361 20.87 8.64 22.73
N ASN A 362 21.06 9.72 21.98
CA ASN A 362 21.73 10.91 22.51
C ASN A 362 20.96 11.53 23.70
N GLY A 363 21.64 12.31 24.55
CA GLY A 363 21.06 12.83 25.78
C GLY A 363 19.77 13.64 25.61
N ASN A 364 19.57 14.27 24.44
CA ASN A 364 18.37 15.05 24.13
C ASN A 364 17.11 14.21 24.06
N THR A 365 17.23 12.91 23.72
CA THR A 365 16.09 12.00 23.59
C THR A 365 15.47 11.59 24.93
N LEU A 366 16.16 11.82 26.04
CA LEU A 366 15.62 11.60 27.39
C LEU A 366 14.84 12.80 27.94
N ASN A 367 14.77 13.90 27.19
CA ASN A 367 13.94 15.05 27.58
C ASN A 367 12.46 14.69 27.47
N TYR A 368 11.67 15.11 28.44
CA TYR A 368 10.23 14.83 28.51
C TYR A 368 9.47 15.30 27.25
N ASP A 369 9.86 16.44 26.67
CA ASP A 369 9.21 17.05 25.51
C ASP A 369 9.67 16.46 24.17
N TRP A 370 10.63 15.54 24.19
CA TRP A 370 11.20 14.99 22.97
C TRP A 370 10.17 14.29 22.08
N LEU A 371 9.26 13.47 22.66
CA LEU A 371 8.20 12.80 21.92
C LEU A 371 7.27 13.80 21.22
N SER A 372 6.91 14.88 21.90
CA SER A 372 6.08 15.93 21.30
C SER A 372 6.76 16.57 20.09
N LYS A 373 8.06 16.83 20.17
CA LYS A 373 8.85 17.36 19.06
C LYS A 373 8.91 16.37 17.90
N LEU A 374 9.14 15.09 18.17
CA LEU A 374 9.14 14.05 17.15
C LEU A 374 7.80 13.96 16.41
N LEU A 375 6.69 13.92 17.16
CA LEU A 375 5.36 13.81 16.55
C LEU A 375 4.96 15.10 15.80
N CYS A 376 5.31 16.29 16.29
CA CYS A 376 5.14 17.53 15.54
C CYS A 376 5.95 17.51 14.23
N LYS A 377 7.15 16.94 14.25
CA LYS A 377 7.97 16.76 13.05
C LYS A 377 7.33 15.80 12.05
N MET A 378 6.70 14.72 12.52
CA MET A 378 6.10 13.69 11.65
C MET A 378 4.75 14.11 11.06
N ILE A 379 3.86 14.71 11.84
CA ILE A 379 2.47 15.02 11.42
C ILE A 379 2.07 16.48 11.59
N GLY A 380 2.92 17.31 12.20
CA GLY A 380 2.65 18.71 12.40
C GLY A 380 2.82 19.51 11.11
N ALA A 381 2.21 20.70 11.08
CA ALA A 381 2.44 21.70 10.06
C ALA A 381 3.56 22.65 10.52
N ASP A 382 4.52 22.86 9.64
CA ASP A 382 5.57 23.87 9.78
C ASP A 382 5.68 24.57 8.42
N ASN A 383 5.70 25.90 8.43
CA ASN A 383 5.75 26.69 7.19
C ASN A 383 7.03 26.46 6.36
N GLU A 384 8.05 25.89 6.97
CA GLU A 384 9.33 25.59 6.31
C GLU A 384 9.38 24.19 5.70
N ARG A 385 8.40 23.30 5.98
CA ARG A 385 8.40 21.90 5.56
C ARG A 385 7.36 21.60 4.50
N LYS A 386 7.67 20.66 3.63
CA LYS A 386 6.79 20.28 2.51
C LYS A 386 5.55 19.49 2.92
N GLY A 387 5.46 19.02 4.17
CA GLY A 387 4.35 18.19 4.63
C GLY A 387 4.42 16.72 4.20
N ILE A 388 5.27 16.36 3.24
CA ILE A 388 5.56 14.97 2.85
C ILE A 388 6.92 14.60 3.43
N LYS A 389 7.00 13.47 4.13
CA LYS A 389 8.19 13.00 4.83
C LYS A 389 8.56 11.62 4.32
N ILE A 390 9.79 11.45 3.86
CA ILE A 390 10.35 10.16 3.47
C ILE A 390 11.28 9.71 4.59
N ILE A 391 10.97 8.58 5.20
CA ILE A 391 11.78 7.98 6.26
C ILE A 391 12.51 6.79 5.66
N ASP A 392 13.82 6.90 5.54
CA ASP A 392 14.71 5.87 5.02
C ASP A 392 15.04 4.82 6.08
N PHE A 393 14.74 3.56 5.78
CA PHE A 393 15.00 2.39 6.60
C PHE A 393 16.14 1.52 6.05
N SER A 394 16.83 1.95 5.02
CA SER A 394 17.79 1.09 4.27
C SER A 394 18.95 0.55 5.10
N GLU A 395 19.26 1.16 6.25
CA GLU A 395 20.28 0.69 7.19
C GLU A 395 19.68 0.01 8.44
N VAL A 396 18.36 -0.09 8.53
CA VAL A 396 17.71 -0.79 9.65
C VAL A 396 17.80 -2.30 9.44
N PRO A 397 18.34 -3.07 10.40
CA PRO A 397 18.40 -4.52 10.30
C PRO A 397 17.01 -5.14 10.12
N SER A 398 16.93 -6.18 9.29
CA SER A 398 15.65 -6.82 8.93
C SER A 398 14.92 -7.46 10.12
N ASP A 399 15.65 -7.90 11.14
CA ASP A 399 15.10 -8.51 12.35
C ASP A 399 14.34 -7.50 13.26
N ILE A 400 14.68 -6.20 13.17
CA ILE A 400 14.02 -5.16 13.96
C ILE A 400 13.12 -4.25 13.12
N LEU A 401 13.16 -4.37 11.80
CA LEU A 401 12.35 -3.57 10.90
C LEU A 401 10.85 -3.58 11.28
N PRO A 402 10.22 -4.74 11.57
CA PRO A 402 8.83 -4.78 12.01
C PRO A 402 8.58 -4.00 13.30
N ILE A 403 9.52 -4.05 14.27
CA ILE A 403 9.38 -3.32 15.53
C ILE A 403 9.39 -1.81 15.27
N VAL A 404 10.37 -1.34 14.51
CA VAL A 404 10.56 0.09 14.24
C VAL A 404 9.34 0.68 13.51
N THR A 405 8.90 0.00 12.44
CA THR A 405 7.69 0.40 11.70
C THR A 405 6.43 0.32 12.56
N GLY A 406 6.33 -0.73 13.41
CA GLY A 406 5.25 -0.92 14.35
C GLY A 406 5.17 0.18 15.41
N ILE A 407 6.30 0.62 15.98
CA ILE A 407 6.36 1.73 16.95
C ILE A 407 5.90 3.03 16.29
N ILE A 408 6.44 3.35 15.11
CA ILE A 408 6.06 4.56 14.36
C ILE A 408 4.56 4.56 14.10
N SER A 409 4.02 3.48 13.53
CA SER A 409 2.59 3.37 13.22
C SER A 409 1.72 3.50 14.47
N ARG A 410 2.11 2.88 15.60
CA ARG A 410 1.40 2.99 16.87
C ARG A 410 1.42 4.42 17.42
N LEU A 411 2.57 5.05 17.46
CA LEU A 411 2.68 6.43 17.96
C LEU A 411 1.85 7.42 17.13
N LEU A 412 1.88 7.27 15.81
CA LEU A 412 1.08 8.08 14.88
C LEU A 412 -0.43 7.84 15.09
N PHE A 413 -0.82 6.61 15.35
CA PHE A 413 -2.22 6.27 15.60
C PHE A 413 -2.68 6.77 16.98
N ASP A 414 -1.87 6.54 18.01
CA ASP A 414 -2.21 6.94 19.38
C ASP A 414 -2.38 8.46 19.51
N VAL A 415 -1.51 9.27 18.87
CA VAL A 415 -1.66 10.72 18.92
C VAL A 415 -2.98 11.19 18.32
N GLN A 416 -3.45 10.57 17.24
CA GLN A 416 -4.75 10.90 16.62
C GLN A 416 -5.94 10.49 17.52
N ILE A 417 -5.82 9.38 18.24
CA ILE A 417 -6.85 8.96 19.21
C ILE A 417 -6.97 10.01 20.33
N TRP A 418 -5.83 10.47 20.87
CA TRP A 418 -5.80 11.41 21.99
C TRP A 418 -6.03 12.86 21.58
N MET A 419 -6.02 13.17 20.29
CA MET A 419 -6.33 14.50 19.76
C MET A 419 -7.84 14.73 19.72
N ASN A 420 -8.27 15.97 20.04
CA ASN A 420 -9.67 16.37 19.86
C ASN A 420 -10.07 16.21 18.40
N GLU A 421 -11.27 15.72 18.16
CA GLU A 421 -11.78 15.38 16.83
C GLU A 421 -11.68 16.54 15.83
N GLU A 422 -12.07 17.74 16.25
CA GLU A 422 -12.02 18.96 15.45
C GLU A 422 -10.60 19.43 15.09
N LYS A 423 -9.59 18.95 15.81
CA LYS A 423 -8.17 19.33 15.63
C LYS A 423 -7.34 18.26 14.96
N ARG A 424 -7.96 17.13 14.58
CA ARG A 424 -7.26 16.05 13.87
C ARG A 424 -6.84 16.51 12.49
N THR A 425 -5.58 16.33 12.17
CA THR A 425 -5.04 16.57 10.83
C THR A 425 -4.90 15.24 10.10
N PRO A 426 -5.63 15.02 9.00
CA PRO A 426 -5.51 13.80 8.22
C PRO A 426 -4.09 13.60 7.68
N PHE A 427 -3.62 12.35 7.66
CA PHE A 427 -2.38 11.97 7.01
C PHE A 427 -2.44 10.56 6.42
N ALA A 428 -1.53 10.29 5.47
CA ALA A 428 -1.38 8.99 4.86
C ALA A 428 -0.01 8.37 5.20
N ILE A 429 0.01 7.07 5.43
CA ILE A 429 1.24 6.28 5.57
C ILE A 429 1.38 5.43 4.30
N LEU A 430 2.43 5.68 3.53
CA LEU A 430 2.81 4.87 2.39
C LEU A 430 3.78 3.79 2.86
N CYS A 431 3.31 2.55 2.81
CA CYS A 431 4.03 1.37 3.29
C CYS A 431 4.74 0.70 2.11
N ASP A 432 5.97 1.15 1.82
CA ASP A 432 6.75 0.55 0.73
C ASP A 432 7.32 -0.81 1.15
N GLU A 433 7.41 -1.73 0.18
CA GLU A 433 7.76 -3.14 0.37
C GLU A 433 7.07 -3.78 1.58
N ALA A 434 5.78 -3.53 1.70
CA ALA A 434 4.95 -3.89 2.85
C ALA A 434 5.07 -5.36 3.29
N HIS A 435 5.38 -6.28 2.37
CA HIS A 435 5.59 -7.70 2.68
C HIS A 435 6.75 -7.96 3.65
N LEU A 436 7.69 -7.02 3.82
CA LEU A 436 8.82 -7.18 4.75
C LEU A 436 8.41 -7.04 6.22
N TYR A 437 7.35 -6.28 6.51
CA TYR A 437 6.95 -5.97 7.89
C TYR A 437 5.44 -6.09 8.15
N LEU A 438 4.65 -6.37 7.13
CA LEU A 438 3.22 -6.70 7.23
C LEU A 438 2.93 -8.12 6.71
N PRO A 439 3.61 -9.15 7.23
CA PRO A 439 3.50 -10.51 6.72
C PRO A 439 2.11 -11.11 6.98
N LEU A 440 1.88 -12.29 6.43
CA LEU A 440 0.71 -13.09 6.81
C LEU A 440 0.77 -13.42 8.30
N GLN A 441 -0.37 -13.40 8.98
CA GLN A 441 -0.44 -13.66 10.42
C GLN A 441 0.06 -15.08 10.81
N GLU A 442 -0.08 -16.01 9.89
CA GLU A 442 0.34 -17.41 10.03
C GLU A 442 1.87 -17.54 10.04
N ASP A 443 2.55 -16.75 9.21
CA ASP A 443 4.00 -16.79 9.02
C ASP A 443 4.75 -15.86 10.00
N ALA A 444 4.04 -14.97 10.68
CA ALA A 444 4.62 -13.97 11.56
C ALA A 444 5.12 -14.58 12.89
N ASP A 445 6.32 -14.21 13.30
CA ASP A 445 6.83 -14.47 14.64
C ASP A 445 6.15 -13.56 15.70
N SER A 446 6.56 -13.69 16.97
CA SER A 446 5.93 -12.92 18.06
C SER A 446 6.17 -11.41 17.94
N VAL A 447 7.29 -11.01 17.40
CA VAL A 447 7.68 -9.60 17.18
C VAL A 447 6.89 -9.01 16.02
N GLN A 448 6.85 -9.72 14.92
CA GLN A 448 6.10 -9.36 13.73
C GLN A 448 4.60 -9.28 14.01
N LYS A 449 4.04 -10.20 14.80
CA LYS A 449 2.62 -10.18 15.22
C LYS A 449 2.24 -8.92 15.99
N GLN A 450 3.14 -8.45 16.86
CA GLN A 450 2.90 -7.24 17.63
C GLN A 450 2.86 -6.00 16.71
N ALA A 451 3.84 -5.89 15.81
CA ALA A 451 3.90 -4.80 14.84
C ALA A 451 2.72 -4.83 13.87
N LEU A 452 2.42 -6.02 13.32
CA LEU A 452 1.28 -6.23 12.42
C LEU A 452 -0.04 -5.80 13.07
N GLY A 453 -0.26 -6.10 14.35
CA GLY A 453 -1.45 -5.70 15.11
C GLY A 453 -1.69 -4.18 15.09
N ASN A 454 -0.63 -3.37 15.16
CA ASN A 454 -0.73 -1.92 15.08
C ASN A 454 -1.24 -1.46 13.70
N PHE A 455 -0.70 -2.00 12.61
CA PHE A 455 -1.15 -1.69 11.25
C PHE A 455 -2.56 -2.22 10.94
N GLU A 456 -2.90 -3.42 11.42
CA GLU A 456 -4.25 -3.96 11.26
C GLU A 456 -5.29 -3.10 11.99
N ARG A 457 -4.93 -2.53 13.14
CA ARG A 457 -5.79 -1.59 13.86
C ARG A 457 -5.98 -0.30 13.06
N ILE A 458 -4.92 0.24 12.46
CA ILE A 458 -5.02 1.40 11.56
C ILE A 458 -5.91 1.06 10.35
N ALA A 459 -5.74 -0.11 9.74
CA ALA A 459 -6.54 -0.53 8.60
C ALA A 459 -8.05 -0.63 8.94
N LYS A 460 -8.39 -1.10 10.14
CA LYS A 460 -9.78 -1.26 10.60
C LYS A 460 -10.41 0.04 11.10
N GLU A 461 -9.65 0.89 11.79
CA GLU A 461 -10.15 2.03 12.55
C GLU A 461 -9.62 3.39 12.05
N GLY A 462 -8.51 3.42 11.31
CA GLY A 462 -7.75 4.63 10.95
C GLY A 462 -8.60 5.69 10.27
N ARG A 463 -9.56 5.27 9.44
CA ARG A 463 -10.49 6.17 8.75
C ARG A 463 -11.21 7.14 9.71
N LYS A 464 -11.62 6.68 10.89
CA LYS A 464 -12.30 7.50 11.90
C LYS A 464 -11.38 8.58 12.48
N TYR A 465 -10.09 8.34 12.42
CA TYR A 465 -9.06 9.20 12.99
C TYR A 465 -8.29 10.00 11.92
N GLY A 466 -8.72 9.94 10.66
CA GLY A 466 -8.06 10.63 9.56
C GLY A 466 -6.73 10.01 9.15
N ILE A 467 -6.55 8.69 9.32
CA ILE A 467 -5.34 7.98 8.92
C ILE A 467 -5.63 7.07 7.75
N SER A 468 -4.83 7.20 6.68
CA SER A 468 -4.85 6.33 5.52
C SER A 468 -3.62 5.43 5.46
N LEU A 469 -3.79 4.21 4.94
CA LEU A 469 -2.69 3.34 4.52
C LEU A 469 -2.69 3.23 3.00
N VAL A 470 -1.51 3.35 2.41
CA VAL A 470 -1.24 2.97 1.02
C VAL A 470 -0.22 1.84 1.05
N VAL A 471 -0.67 0.64 0.74
CA VAL A 471 0.15 -0.58 0.80
C VAL A 471 0.83 -0.80 -0.54
N ILE A 472 2.16 -0.77 -0.55
CA ILE A 472 2.96 -0.95 -1.77
C ILE A 472 3.73 -2.26 -1.64
N SER A 473 3.53 -3.19 -2.59
CA SER A 473 4.21 -4.49 -2.52
C SER A 473 4.40 -5.14 -3.89
N GLN A 474 5.53 -5.82 -4.04
CA GLN A 474 5.77 -6.70 -5.18
C GLN A 474 5.26 -8.13 -4.96
N ARG A 475 4.88 -8.48 -3.73
CA ARG A 475 4.39 -9.81 -3.33
C ARG A 475 3.08 -9.70 -2.55
N PRO A 476 1.95 -9.42 -3.21
CA PRO A 476 0.66 -9.35 -2.55
C PRO A 476 0.29 -10.61 -1.76
N SER A 477 0.75 -11.77 -2.20
CA SER A 477 0.49 -13.05 -1.51
C SER A 477 1.12 -13.14 -0.12
N ASP A 478 2.19 -12.37 0.13
CA ASP A 478 2.94 -12.40 1.38
C ASP A 478 2.51 -11.28 2.35
N VAL A 479 1.56 -10.42 1.93
CA VAL A 479 1.03 -9.31 2.76
C VAL A 479 -0.23 -9.75 3.50
N SER A 480 -0.41 -9.24 4.74
CA SER A 480 -1.61 -9.46 5.57
C SER A 480 -2.90 -9.29 4.79
N ARG A 481 -3.69 -10.36 4.73
CA ARG A 481 -5.00 -10.35 4.07
C ARG A 481 -5.98 -9.42 4.77
N THR A 482 -5.87 -9.28 6.09
CA THR A 482 -6.66 -8.34 6.87
C THR A 482 -6.46 -6.91 6.38
N ILE A 483 -5.21 -6.49 6.17
CA ILE A 483 -4.89 -5.14 5.69
C ILE A 483 -5.36 -4.96 4.24
N LEU A 484 -5.00 -5.88 3.34
CA LEU A 484 -5.39 -5.78 1.93
C LEU A 484 -6.91 -5.76 1.74
N SER A 485 -7.68 -6.50 2.56
CA SER A 485 -9.15 -6.50 2.49
C SER A 485 -9.80 -5.19 2.95
N GLN A 486 -9.07 -4.33 3.65
CA GLN A 486 -9.53 -2.99 4.02
C GLN A 486 -9.19 -1.94 2.96
N CYS A 487 -8.37 -2.27 1.97
CA CYS A 487 -8.10 -1.41 0.82
C CYS A 487 -9.28 -1.47 -0.15
N ASN A 488 -9.88 -0.31 -0.45
CA ASN A 488 -10.96 -0.21 -1.42
C ASN A 488 -10.47 0.28 -2.80
N ASN A 489 -9.20 0.72 -2.88
CA ASN A 489 -8.60 1.23 -4.10
C ASN A 489 -7.36 0.42 -4.44
N PHE A 490 -7.28 -0.04 -5.67
CA PHE A 490 -6.18 -0.87 -6.17
C PHE A 490 -5.61 -0.26 -7.45
N LEU A 491 -4.32 -0.06 -7.46
CA LEU A 491 -3.54 0.23 -8.65
C LEU A 491 -2.63 -0.98 -8.88
N VAL A 492 -3.04 -1.86 -9.79
CA VAL A 492 -2.37 -3.14 -10.03
C VAL A 492 -1.58 -3.07 -11.32
N LEU A 493 -0.25 -3.05 -11.21
CA LEU A 493 0.68 -3.13 -12.31
C LEU A 493 0.86 -4.61 -12.72
N ARG A 494 1.75 -4.86 -13.69
CA ARG A 494 2.01 -6.21 -14.17
C ARG A 494 2.29 -7.20 -13.05
N LEU A 495 1.52 -8.29 -13.00
CA LEU A 495 1.70 -9.44 -12.12
C LEU A 495 1.70 -10.73 -12.95
N SER A 496 2.77 -11.51 -12.85
CA SER A 496 2.92 -12.78 -13.56
C SER A 496 2.67 -14.02 -12.70
N ASN A 497 2.87 -13.92 -11.38
CA ASN A 497 2.71 -15.03 -10.45
C ASN A 497 1.23 -15.31 -10.15
N ASP A 498 0.81 -16.57 -10.29
CA ASP A 498 -0.58 -16.98 -10.08
C ASP A 498 -1.06 -16.81 -8.63
N ARG A 499 -0.18 -16.99 -7.63
CA ARG A 499 -0.53 -16.75 -6.22
C ARG A 499 -0.92 -15.28 -6.01
N ASP A 500 -0.10 -14.37 -6.54
CA ASP A 500 -0.33 -12.93 -6.41
C ASP A 500 -1.62 -12.50 -7.13
N LYS A 501 -1.84 -13.00 -8.35
CA LYS A 501 -3.07 -12.76 -9.11
C LYS A 501 -4.32 -13.27 -8.37
N SER A 502 -4.23 -14.46 -7.75
CA SER A 502 -5.36 -15.03 -7.03
C SER A 502 -5.75 -14.21 -5.80
N VAL A 503 -4.78 -13.60 -5.11
CA VAL A 503 -5.07 -12.67 -4.00
C VAL A 503 -5.90 -11.50 -4.50
N ILE A 504 -5.49 -10.86 -5.60
CA ILE A 504 -6.22 -9.71 -6.17
C ILE A 504 -7.60 -10.12 -6.65
N ARG A 505 -7.73 -11.27 -7.32
CA ARG A 505 -9.02 -11.81 -7.78
C ARG A 505 -10.01 -12.03 -6.64
N ASN A 506 -9.51 -12.43 -5.45
CA ASN A 506 -10.35 -12.68 -4.29
C ASN A 506 -10.75 -11.40 -3.54
N LEU A 507 -10.04 -10.31 -3.76
CA LEU A 507 -10.33 -9.01 -3.15
C LEU A 507 -11.31 -8.15 -3.97
N LEU A 508 -11.44 -8.45 -5.27
CA LEU A 508 -12.25 -7.66 -6.19
C LEU A 508 -13.54 -8.39 -6.57
N PRO A 509 -14.61 -7.64 -6.92
CA PRO A 509 -15.86 -8.24 -7.39
C PRO A 509 -15.68 -9.13 -8.62
N ASP A 510 -16.51 -10.17 -8.73
CA ASP A 510 -16.48 -11.15 -9.83
C ASP A 510 -16.61 -10.51 -11.23
N ALA A 511 -17.37 -9.43 -11.32
CA ALA A 511 -17.54 -8.65 -12.56
C ALA A 511 -16.23 -8.08 -13.14
N LEU A 512 -15.14 -8.04 -12.36
CA LEU A 512 -13.86 -7.47 -12.77
C LEU A 512 -12.80 -8.53 -13.09
N LYS A 513 -13.14 -9.82 -12.98
CA LYS A 513 -12.17 -10.91 -13.18
C LYS A 513 -11.58 -10.92 -14.60
N GLY A 514 -12.37 -10.60 -15.61
CA GLY A 514 -11.91 -10.55 -17.01
C GLY A 514 -10.85 -9.46 -17.23
N VAL A 515 -11.02 -8.30 -16.61
CA VAL A 515 -10.02 -7.23 -16.69
C VAL A 515 -8.71 -7.63 -16.01
N LEU A 516 -8.78 -8.41 -14.92
CA LEU A 516 -7.60 -8.90 -14.20
C LEU A 516 -6.81 -9.98 -14.99
N ASP A 517 -7.42 -10.65 -15.93
CA ASP A 517 -6.73 -11.61 -16.81
C ASP A 517 -5.68 -10.92 -17.71
N GLN A 518 -5.77 -9.61 -17.88
CA GLN A 518 -4.78 -8.82 -18.61
C GLN A 518 -3.51 -8.48 -17.80
N LEU A 519 -3.50 -8.69 -16.47
CA LEU A 519 -2.36 -8.31 -15.60
C LEU A 519 -0.99 -8.83 -16.08
N PRO A 520 -0.85 -10.07 -16.58
CA PRO A 520 0.44 -10.54 -17.09
C PRO A 520 0.89 -9.87 -18.39
N LEU A 521 -0.06 -9.29 -19.14
CA LEU A 521 0.13 -8.70 -20.46
C LEU A 521 0.41 -7.18 -20.40
N LEU A 522 0.35 -6.58 -19.22
CA LEU A 522 0.62 -5.15 -19.05
C LEU A 522 2.09 -4.82 -19.35
N ASP A 523 2.31 -3.72 -20.03
CA ASP A 523 3.65 -3.15 -20.22
C ASP A 523 4.18 -2.48 -18.95
N VAL A 524 5.48 -2.18 -18.95
CA VAL A 524 6.11 -1.41 -17.88
C VAL A 524 5.48 -0.01 -17.83
N GLY A 525 5.02 0.39 -16.64
CA GLY A 525 4.33 1.66 -16.47
C GLY A 525 2.84 1.64 -16.83
N GLU A 526 2.29 0.46 -17.11
CA GLU A 526 0.84 0.29 -17.20
C GLU A 526 0.26 -0.34 -15.93
N ALA A 527 -0.95 0.06 -15.60
CA ALA A 527 -1.67 -0.44 -14.44
C ALA A 527 -3.17 -0.59 -14.73
N ILE A 528 -3.81 -1.46 -13.99
CA ILE A 528 -5.27 -1.50 -13.87
C ILE A 528 -5.66 -0.78 -12.58
N ALA A 529 -6.42 0.30 -12.71
CA ALA A 529 -6.98 1.04 -11.58
C ALA A 529 -8.41 0.57 -11.31
N VAL A 530 -8.67 0.19 -10.07
CA VAL A 530 -9.97 -0.31 -9.62
C VAL A 530 -10.24 0.21 -8.22
N GLY A 531 -11.47 0.52 -7.91
CA GLY A 531 -11.87 0.90 -6.57
C GLY A 531 -12.85 2.07 -6.58
N ASP A 532 -13.03 2.67 -5.40
CA ASP A 532 -13.99 3.75 -5.22
C ASP A 532 -13.48 5.10 -5.77
N ALA A 533 -12.16 5.24 -5.91
CA ALA A 533 -11.52 6.45 -6.41
C ALA A 533 -11.63 6.63 -7.94
N ILE A 534 -12.04 5.59 -8.67
CA ILE A 534 -12.22 5.66 -10.12
C ILE A 534 -13.60 5.07 -10.47
N LEU A 535 -14.38 5.76 -11.28
CA LEU A 535 -15.73 5.32 -11.61
C LEU A 535 -15.75 4.07 -12.49
N LEU A 536 -14.79 3.92 -13.38
CA LEU A 536 -14.69 2.79 -14.29
C LEU A 536 -13.37 2.06 -14.06
N PRO A 537 -13.37 0.74 -13.81
CA PRO A 537 -12.16 -0.06 -13.84
C PRO A 537 -11.45 0.12 -15.17
N SER A 538 -10.20 0.57 -15.15
CA SER A 538 -9.54 1.01 -16.38
C SER A 538 -8.07 0.61 -16.42
N ARG A 539 -7.59 0.23 -17.60
CA ARG A 539 -6.16 0.14 -17.91
C ARG A 539 -5.62 1.54 -18.17
N ILE A 540 -4.54 1.89 -17.49
CA ILE A 540 -3.96 3.23 -17.46
C ILE A 540 -2.48 3.14 -17.79
N ARG A 541 -1.98 4.04 -18.63
CA ARG A 541 -0.56 4.34 -18.77
C ARG A 541 -0.19 5.40 -17.76
N LEU A 542 0.64 5.01 -16.80
CA LEU A 542 1.03 5.88 -15.70
C LEU A 542 1.91 7.03 -16.19
N LYS A 543 1.71 8.19 -15.59
CA LYS A 543 2.55 9.36 -15.85
C LYS A 543 3.95 9.12 -15.30
N THR A 544 4.95 9.46 -16.09
CA THR A 544 6.35 9.47 -15.65
C THR A 544 6.57 10.63 -14.67
N PRO A 545 7.08 10.41 -13.44
CA PRO A 545 7.39 11.49 -12.51
C PRO A 545 8.55 12.34 -13.03
N GLN A 546 8.58 13.62 -12.65
CA GLN A 546 9.66 14.52 -13.02
C GLN A 546 10.96 14.14 -12.31
N LEU A 547 10.91 13.87 -11.01
CA LEU A 547 12.03 13.35 -10.24
C LEU A 547 11.90 11.82 -10.16
N LYS A 548 12.89 11.15 -10.74
CA LYS A 548 12.90 9.69 -10.84
C LYS A 548 13.39 9.06 -9.54
N PRO A 549 12.71 8.03 -9.01
CA PRO A 549 13.22 7.28 -7.86
C PRO A 549 14.53 6.55 -8.22
N ILE A 550 15.36 6.29 -7.22
CA ILE A 550 16.65 5.58 -7.38
C ILE A 550 16.35 4.06 -7.39
N SER A 551 15.52 3.63 -8.33
CA SER A 551 15.09 2.23 -8.48
C SER A 551 15.62 1.60 -9.78
N ALA A 552 16.58 2.25 -10.45
CA ALA A 552 17.07 1.81 -11.74
C ALA A 552 17.84 0.48 -11.64
N THR A 553 17.38 -0.52 -12.34
CA THR A 553 18.13 -1.75 -12.58
C THR A 553 19.36 -1.40 -13.42
N LYS A 554 20.56 -1.81 -12.99
CA LYS A 554 21.78 -1.64 -13.77
C LYS A 554 21.69 -2.39 -15.09
N ASN A 555 22.16 -1.79 -16.16
CA ASN A 555 22.25 -2.42 -17.46
C ASN A 555 23.48 -3.33 -17.52
N PHE A 556 23.37 -4.54 -16.98
CA PHE A 556 24.48 -5.49 -16.85
C PHE A 556 25.31 -5.63 -18.10
N TRP A 557 24.68 -5.80 -19.27
CA TRP A 557 25.38 -6.01 -20.53
C TRP A 557 26.26 -4.81 -20.93
N ILE A 558 25.71 -3.60 -20.79
CA ILE A 558 26.41 -2.35 -21.08
C ILE A 558 27.52 -2.08 -20.04
N GLU A 559 27.23 -2.32 -18.76
CA GLU A 559 28.19 -2.15 -17.68
C GLU A 559 29.38 -3.12 -17.83
N TRP A 560 29.12 -4.39 -18.17
CA TRP A 560 30.20 -5.36 -18.39
C TRP A 560 31.06 -5.06 -19.60
N GLU A 561 30.52 -4.41 -20.62
CA GLU A 561 31.30 -3.99 -21.80
C GLU A 561 32.16 -2.75 -21.49
N ASN A 562 31.64 -1.79 -20.74
CA ASN A 562 32.25 -0.47 -20.57
C ASN A 562 33.00 -0.30 -19.24
N ASN A 563 32.66 -1.04 -18.20
CA ASN A 563 33.19 -0.84 -16.87
C ASN A 563 33.90 -2.08 -16.31
N LYS A 564 35.12 -1.88 -15.80
CA LYS A 564 35.84 -2.88 -15.00
C LYS A 564 35.41 -2.76 -13.52
N ALA A 565 35.47 -3.87 -12.80
CA ALA A 565 35.25 -3.86 -11.34
C ALA A 565 36.24 -2.88 -10.67
N ASN A 566 35.71 -1.99 -9.84
CA ASN A 566 36.47 -0.99 -9.10
C ASN A 566 36.95 -1.57 -7.76
N ASN A 567 38.21 -2.00 -7.71
CA ASN A 567 38.81 -2.58 -6.51
C ASN A 567 38.85 -1.60 -5.32
N ALA A 568 39.05 -0.30 -5.58
CA ALA A 568 39.02 0.71 -4.50
C ALA A 568 37.65 0.83 -3.86
N ALA A 569 36.59 0.85 -4.67
CA ALA A 569 35.22 0.86 -4.17
C ALA A 569 34.86 -0.43 -3.41
N ILE A 570 35.41 -1.58 -3.81
CA ILE A 570 35.22 -2.84 -3.07
C ILE A 570 35.88 -2.78 -1.69
N ILE A 571 37.11 -2.20 -1.61
CA ILE A 571 37.84 -2.04 -0.33
C ILE A 571 37.06 -1.11 0.61
N GLU A 572 36.59 0.04 0.08
CA GLU A 572 35.75 0.98 0.83
C GLU A 572 34.45 0.30 1.30
N ALA A 573 33.79 -0.45 0.44
CA ALA A 573 32.57 -1.20 0.80
C ALA A 573 32.82 -2.22 1.92
N VAL A 574 34.02 -2.86 1.95
CA VAL A 574 34.39 -3.78 3.04
C VAL A 574 34.55 -3.01 4.37
N GLU A 575 35.14 -1.82 4.36
CA GLU A 575 35.21 -1.00 5.58
C GLU A 575 33.81 -0.56 6.03
N ASN A 576 32.94 -0.14 5.11
CA ASN A 576 31.55 0.18 5.40
C ASN A 576 30.79 -1.03 6.00
N MET A 577 31.03 -2.26 5.47
CA MET A 577 30.50 -3.48 6.05
C MET A 577 30.99 -3.71 7.51
N ARG A 578 32.26 -3.43 7.79
CA ARG A 578 32.82 -3.54 9.16
C ARG A 578 32.23 -2.51 10.11
N CYS A 579 32.01 -1.31 9.62
CA CYS A 579 31.36 -0.21 10.36
C CYS A 579 29.85 -0.37 10.48
N GLN A 580 29.24 -1.29 9.70
CA GLN A 580 27.77 -1.46 9.60
C GLN A 580 27.05 -0.15 9.26
N THR A 581 27.65 0.67 8.41
CA THR A 581 27.08 1.93 7.91
C THR A 581 27.45 2.11 6.45
N LYS A 582 26.58 2.77 5.68
CA LYS A 582 26.92 3.26 4.34
C LYS A 582 27.56 4.63 4.52
N GLY A 583 28.69 4.85 3.93
CA GLY A 583 29.39 6.13 3.95
C GLY A 583 28.60 7.26 3.30
#